data_b226ddf4e5a6bc025fed2b13ba0dddce
#
_entry.id   b226ddf4e5a6bc025fed2b13ba0dddce
#
_cell.length_a   1.000
_cell.length_b   1.000
_cell.length_c   1.000
_cell.angle_alpha   90.00
_cell.angle_beta   90.00
_cell.angle_gamma   90.00
#
_symmetry.space_group_name_H-M   'P 1'
#
loop_
_entity.id
_entity.type
_entity.pdbx_description
1 polymer ?
#
loop_
_entity_poly.entity_id
_entity_poly.type
_entity_poly.pdbx_seq_one_letter_code
_entity_poly.pdbx_strand_id
1 'polypeptide(L)'
;FRDRAGRYFLLSVSTPTIDKDDLKQAILWRIITLYVALLVTILTVNVWVYSRSMRPLHRLLRWLDTYTVGRPHTPLTAHSAVTEFRRLYDAVRRHTDRTEQAFEQQKQFIGNASHELQTPLAVSLGRLELLADSTPALTEAQLAEVIKTQQTLRRAVRLNRSLLFLTKIDNRQFLDQTD
;
A
#
# COMPACT_ATOMS: atom_id res chain seq x y z
N PHE A 1 -12.87 -88.55 26.33
CA PHE A 1 -14.23 -89.14 26.49
C PHE A 1 -14.24 -90.53 25.91
N ARG A 2 -14.82 -91.52 26.61
CA ARG A 2 -14.87 -92.87 26.15
C ARG A 2 -16.28 -93.19 25.69
N ASP A 3 -16.40 -93.59 24.40
CA ASP A 3 -17.67 -94.01 23.87
C ASP A 3 -18.04 -95.43 24.36
N ARG A 4 -19.30 -95.80 24.38
CA ARG A 4 -19.78 -97.15 24.76
C ARG A 4 -19.16 -98.33 23.96
N ALA A 5 -18.49 -98.02 22.83
CA ALA A 5 -17.74 -98.91 21.97
C ALA A 5 -16.24 -99.00 22.28
N GLY A 6 -15.73 -98.35 23.40
CA GLY A 6 -14.33 -98.42 23.83
C GLY A 6 -13.37 -97.55 23.10
N ARG A 7 -13.82 -96.66 22.20
CA ARG A 7 -12.95 -95.72 21.41
C ARG A 7 -12.69 -94.43 22.19
N TYR A 8 -11.44 -93.99 22.22
CA TYR A 8 -11.02 -92.74 22.84
C TYR A 8 -11.07 -91.60 21.81
N PHE A 9 -11.79 -90.58 22.14
CA PHE A 9 -11.78 -89.31 21.37
C PHE A 9 -11.04 -88.29 22.16
N LEU A 10 -10.01 -87.67 21.54
CA LEU A 10 -9.32 -86.48 22.03
C LEU A 10 -10.08 -85.26 21.50
N LEU A 11 -10.81 -84.62 22.39
CA LEU A 11 -11.39 -83.28 22.06
C LEU A 11 -10.33 -82.23 22.32
N SER A 12 -9.72 -81.71 21.25
CA SER A 12 -8.82 -80.59 21.32
C SER A 12 -9.67 -79.32 21.15
N VAL A 13 -9.93 -78.62 22.24
CA VAL A 13 -10.53 -77.31 22.23
C VAL A 13 -9.40 -76.29 22.20
N SER A 14 -9.06 -75.74 21.00
CA SER A 14 -8.15 -74.64 20.86
C SER A 14 -8.96 -73.35 20.98
N THR A 15 -8.88 -72.70 22.11
CA THR A 15 -9.33 -71.35 22.26
C THR A 15 -8.20 -70.42 21.78
N PRO A 16 -8.44 -69.51 20.81
CA PRO A 16 -7.43 -68.56 20.45
C PRO A 16 -7.19 -67.62 21.65
N THR A 17 -6.09 -67.86 22.32
CA THR A 17 -5.64 -66.89 23.38
C THR A 17 -5.07 -65.71 22.68
N ILE A 18 -5.92 -64.71 22.45
CA ILE A 18 -5.43 -63.39 22.05
C ILE A 18 -4.55 -62.90 23.20
N ASP A 19 -3.26 -62.77 22.93
CA ASP A 19 -2.30 -62.31 23.93
C ASP A 19 -2.73 -60.90 24.36
N LYS A 20 -2.97 -60.70 25.66
CA LYS A 20 -3.47 -59.46 26.23
C LYS A 20 -2.55 -58.27 25.91
N ASP A 21 -1.28 -58.56 25.67
CA ASP A 21 -0.28 -57.54 25.39
C ASP A 21 -0.33 -57.10 23.91
N ASP A 22 -0.61 -57.99 22.98
CA ASP A 22 -0.87 -57.68 21.56
C ASP A 22 -2.12 -56.80 21.40
N LEU A 23 -3.17 -57.08 22.15
CA LEU A 23 -4.40 -56.30 22.13
C LEU A 23 -4.17 -54.87 22.68
N LYS A 24 -3.46 -54.74 23.79
CA LYS A 24 -3.10 -53.45 24.37
C LYS A 24 -2.25 -52.61 23.40
N GLN A 25 -1.25 -53.24 22.79
CA GLN A 25 -0.38 -52.56 21.82
C GLN A 25 -1.14 -52.09 20.59
N ALA A 26 -2.04 -52.92 20.04
CA ALA A 26 -2.90 -52.55 18.91
C ALA A 26 -3.83 -51.36 19.24
N ILE A 27 -4.41 -51.35 20.44
CA ILE A 27 -5.25 -50.27 20.92
C ILE A 27 -4.44 -48.98 21.09
N LEU A 28 -3.27 -49.03 21.69
CA LEU A 28 -2.38 -47.89 21.89
C LEU A 28 -1.97 -47.30 20.53
N TRP A 29 -1.55 -48.11 19.57
CA TRP A 29 -1.21 -47.64 18.23
C TRP A 29 -2.39 -46.96 17.52
N ARG A 30 -3.59 -47.46 17.65
CA ARG A 30 -4.80 -46.86 17.10
C ARG A 30 -5.10 -45.49 17.74
N ILE A 31 -4.97 -45.44 19.08
CA ILE A 31 -5.19 -44.14 19.80
C ILE A 31 -4.16 -43.13 19.37
N ILE A 32 -2.89 -43.50 19.29
CA ILE A 32 -1.80 -42.60 18.86
C ILE A 32 -2.05 -42.14 17.42
N THR A 33 -2.41 -43.04 16.50
CA THR A 33 -2.69 -42.69 15.11
C THR A 33 -3.87 -41.71 14.99
N LEU A 34 -4.95 -41.96 15.71
CA LEU A 34 -6.11 -41.04 15.74
C LEU A 34 -5.74 -39.69 16.32
N TYR A 35 -4.94 -39.68 17.40
CA TYR A 35 -4.48 -38.43 18.01
C TYR A 35 -3.60 -37.60 17.04
N VAL A 36 -2.64 -38.25 16.37
CA VAL A 36 -1.79 -37.61 15.37
C VAL A 36 -2.61 -37.09 14.19
N ALA A 37 -3.56 -37.91 13.70
CA ALA A 37 -4.45 -37.49 12.61
C ALA A 37 -5.29 -36.25 12.99
N LEU A 38 -5.82 -36.23 14.23
CA LEU A 38 -6.56 -35.08 14.76
C LEU A 38 -5.68 -33.86 14.85
N LEU A 39 -4.46 -33.97 15.36
CA LEU A 39 -3.49 -32.88 15.50
C LEU A 39 -3.12 -32.29 14.13
N VAL A 40 -2.82 -33.14 13.16
CA VAL A 40 -2.52 -32.70 11.78
C VAL A 40 -3.72 -31.98 11.17
N THR A 41 -4.92 -32.51 11.38
CA THR A 41 -6.15 -31.87 10.88
C THR A 41 -6.34 -30.46 11.47
N ILE A 42 -6.19 -30.31 12.80
CA ILE A 42 -6.30 -29.03 13.49
C ILE A 42 -5.26 -28.04 12.96
N LEU A 43 -3.99 -28.46 12.82
CA LEU A 43 -2.92 -27.60 12.30
C LEU A 43 -3.19 -27.15 10.87
N THR A 44 -3.63 -28.07 10.01
CA THR A 44 -3.93 -27.77 8.60
C THR A 44 -5.07 -26.77 8.48
N VAL A 45 -6.15 -26.98 9.22
CA VAL A 45 -7.30 -26.06 9.24
C VAL A 45 -6.87 -24.70 9.78
N ASN A 46 -6.08 -24.66 10.85
CA ASN A 46 -5.60 -23.42 11.45
C ASN A 46 -4.74 -22.62 10.46
N VAL A 47 -3.75 -23.26 9.81
CA VAL A 47 -2.90 -22.62 8.80
C VAL A 47 -3.73 -22.14 7.61
N TRP A 48 -4.70 -22.94 7.16
CA TRP A 48 -5.56 -22.56 6.05
C TRP A 48 -6.43 -21.35 6.37
N VAL A 49 -7.08 -21.33 7.54
CA VAL A 49 -7.89 -20.21 8.03
C VAL A 49 -7.03 -18.96 8.18
N TYR A 50 -5.87 -19.07 8.82
CA TYR A 50 -4.93 -17.97 9.00
C TYR A 50 -4.49 -17.38 7.66
N SER A 51 -4.03 -18.22 6.72
CA SER A 51 -3.56 -17.77 5.42
C SER A 51 -4.67 -17.08 4.62
N ARG A 52 -5.90 -17.60 4.67
CA ARG A 52 -7.06 -17.01 3.99
C ARG A 52 -7.48 -15.69 4.64
N SER A 53 -7.45 -15.62 5.96
CA SER A 53 -7.82 -14.44 6.72
C SER A 53 -6.84 -13.28 6.54
N MET A 54 -5.53 -13.56 6.39
CA MET A 54 -4.50 -12.53 6.23
C MET A 54 -4.31 -12.04 4.78
N ARG A 55 -4.87 -12.71 3.78
CA ARG A 55 -4.78 -12.28 2.37
C ARG A 55 -5.24 -10.84 2.12
N PRO A 56 -6.35 -10.35 2.69
CA PRO A 56 -6.77 -8.95 2.52
C PRO A 56 -5.72 -7.97 3.02
N LEU A 57 -5.12 -8.23 4.18
CA LEU A 57 -4.08 -7.37 4.75
C LEU A 57 -2.85 -7.28 3.83
N HIS A 58 -2.38 -8.40 3.29
CA HIS A 58 -1.24 -8.40 2.36
C HIS A 58 -1.55 -7.68 1.03
N ARG A 59 -2.81 -7.68 0.59
CA ARG A 59 -3.23 -6.89 -0.58
C ARG A 59 -3.20 -5.40 -0.29
N LEU A 60 -3.69 -5.00 0.89
CA LEU A 60 -3.65 -3.61 1.32
C LEU A 60 -2.22 -3.09 1.44
N LEU A 61 -1.33 -3.86 2.07
CA LEU A 61 0.09 -3.50 2.19
C LEU A 61 0.75 -3.33 0.83
N ARG A 62 0.57 -4.29 -0.09
CA ARG A 62 1.11 -4.18 -1.45
C ARG A 62 0.56 -2.98 -2.21
N TRP A 63 -0.72 -2.67 -2.04
CA TRP A 63 -1.31 -1.49 -2.63
C TRP A 63 -0.69 -0.21 -2.07
N LEU A 64 -0.50 -0.12 -0.75
CA LEU A 64 0.17 1.00 -0.07
C LEU A 64 1.63 1.18 -0.54
N ASP A 65 2.37 0.09 -0.74
CA ASP A 65 3.75 0.12 -1.22
C ASP A 65 3.85 0.70 -2.65
N THR A 66 2.81 0.53 -3.46
CA THR A 66 2.76 1.06 -4.84
C THR A 66 2.04 2.39 -4.94
N TYR A 67 1.33 2.80 -3.88
CA TYR A 67 0.58 4.05 -3.88
C TYR A 67 1.51 5.26 -3.89
N THR A 68 1.28 6.16 -4.83
CA THR A 68 1.99 7.45 -4.91
C THR A 68 0.95 8.54 -5.15
N VAL A 69 0.97 9.58 -4.31
CA VAL A 69 0.07 10.72 -4.41
C VAL A 69 0.23 11.40 -5.78
N GLY A 70 -0.89 11.72 -6.43
CA GLY A 70 -0.92 12.38 -7.74
C GLY A 70 -0.66 11.45 -8.92
N ARG A 71 -0.55 10.12 -8.72
CA ARG A 71 -0.45 9.15 -9.81
C ARG A 71 -1.74 8.34 -9.96
N PRO A 72 -2.16 7.97 -11.19
CA PRO A 72 -3.27 7.08 -11.38
C PRO A 72 -2.96 5.73 -10.71
N HIS A 73 -3.87 5.27 -9.87
CA HIS A 73 -3.75 4.01 -9.15
C HIS A 73 -5.06 3.22 -9.25
N THR A 74 -4.95 1.91 -9.11
CA THR A 74 -6.13 1.05 -9.07
C THR A 74 -6.96 1.37 -7.82
N PRO A 75 -8.27 1.56 -7.92
CA PRO A 75 -9.10 1.88 -6.76
C PRO A 75 -9.03 0.77 -5.72
N LEU A 76 -8.84 1.16 -4.47
CA LEU A 76 -8.80 0.24 -3.34
C LEU A 76 -10.20 -0.32 -3.09
N THR A 77 -10.44 -1.58 -3.49
CA THR A 77 -11.72 -2.27 -3.28
C THR A 77 -11.68 -3.14 -2.03
N ALA A 78 -12.59 -2.86 -1.07
CA ALA A 78 -12.70 -3.61 0.17
C ALA A 78 -13.51 -4.91 -0.07
N HIS A 79 -12.83 -6.02 -0.35
CA HIS A 79 -13.43 -7.36 -0.41
C HIS A 79 -12.97 -8.19 0.78
N SER A 80 -13.45 -7.87 1.98
CA SER A 80 -13.19 -8.66 3.17
C SER A 80 -14.49 -8.99 3.90
N ALA A 81 -14.63 -10.27 4.30
CA ALA A 81 -15.70 -10.73 5.15
C ALA A 81 -15.52 -10.29 6.62
N VAL A 82 -14.30 -9.87 6.99
CA VAL A 82 -13.93 -9.45 8.36
C VAL A 82 -14.18 -7.95 8.51
N THR A 83 -14.98 -7.58 9.48
CA THR A 83 -15.42 -6.19 9.71
C THR A 83 -14.26 -5.25 10.03
N GLU A 84 -13.26 -5.73 10.76
CA GLU A 84 -12.06 -4.99 11.14
C GLU A 84 -11.23 -4.59 9.91
N PHE A 85 -11.09 -5.49 8.96
CA PHE A 85 -10.41 -5.18 7.71
C PHE A 85 -11.19 -4.19 6.84
N ARG A 86 -12.54 -4.27 6.81
CA ARG A 86 -13.34 -3.25 6.11
C ARG A 86 -13.14 -1.88 6.71
N ARG A 87 -13.18 -1.75 8.04
CA ARG A 87 -12.91 -0.47 8.73
C ARG A 87 -11.52 0.07 8.42
N LEU A 88 -10.50 -0.81 8.36
CA LEU A 88 -9.14 -0.43 7.99
C LEU A 88 -9.07 0.07 6.54
N TYR A 89 -9.67 -0.65 5.60
CA TYR A 89 -9.76 -0.23 4.19
C TYR A 89 -10.44 1.12 4.04
N ASP A 90 -11.58 1.33 4.70
CA ASP A 90 -12.30 2.60 4.66
C ASP A 90 -11.49 3.74 5.29
N ALA A 91 -10.75 3.47 6.37
CA ALA A 91 -9.88 4.47 6.99
C ALA A 91 -8.72 4.86 6.06
N VAL A 92 -8.04 3.89 5.46
CA VAL A 92 -6.96 4.12 4.49
C VAL A 92 -7.49 4.89 3.29
N ARG A 93 -8.61 4.45 2.72
CA ARG A 93 -9.23 5.13 1.58
C ARG A 93 -9.57 6.59 1.90
N ARG A 94 -10.24 6.87 3.01
CA ARG A 94 -10.52 8.26 3.42
C ARG A 94 -9.26 9.09 3.60
N HIS A 95 -8.19 8.49 4.09
CA HIS A 95 -6.93 9.19 4.27
C HIS A 95 -6.26 9.50 2.92
N THR A 96 -6.19 8.53 2.03
CA THR A 96 -5.64 8.73 0.67
C THR A 96 -6.45 9.73 -0.13
N ASP A 97 -7.79 9.65 -0.11
CA ASP A 97 -8.67 10.61 -0.80
C ASP A 97 -8.43 12.06 -0.29
N ARG A 98 -8.28 12.24 1.03
CA ARG A 98 -7.96 13.57 1.61
C ARG A 98 -6.57 14.05 1.19
N THR A 99 -5.60 13.17 1.17
CA THR A 99 -4.24 13.51 0.77
C THR A 99 -4.18 13.91 -0.70
N GLU A 100 -4.90 13.23 -1.57
CA GLU A 100 -5.02 13.57 -2.98
C GLU A 100 -5.72 14.92 -3.19
N GLN A 101 -6.81 15.15 -2.48
CA GLN A 101 -7.50 16.45 -2.52
C GLN A 101 -6.58 17.59 -2.08
N ALA A 102 -5.85 17.40 -0.97
CA ALA A 102 -4.91 18.41 -0.48
C ALA A 102 -3.77 18.66 -1.49
N PHE A 103 -3.25 17.59 -2.10
CA PHE A 103 -2.21 17.69 -3.13
C PHE A 103 -2.71 18.45 -4.37
N GLU A 104 -3.90 18.16 -4.86
CA GLU A 104 -4.48 18.86 -6.00
C GLU A 104 -4.79 20.33 -5.68
N GLN A 105 -5.30 20.64 -4.49
CA GLN A 105 -5.49 22.01 -4.02
C GLN A 105 -4.18 22.77 -3.94
N GLN A 106 -3.12 22.15 -3.40
CA GLN A 106 -1.80 22.76 -3.33
C GLN A 106 -1.25 23.05 -4.71
N LYS A 107 -1.42 22.15 -5.65
CA LYS A 107 -0.99 22.28 -7.04
C LYS A 107 -1.71 23.44 -7.74
N GLN A 108 -3.04 23.52 -7.60
CA GLN A 108 -3.85 24.61 -8.11
C GLN A 108 -3.45 25.95 -7.48
N PHE A 109 -3.22 25.96 -6.17
CA PHE A 109 -2.75 27.15 -5.47
C PHE A 109 -1.41 27.66 -6.02
N ILE A 110 -0.42 26.78 -6.19
CA ILE A 110 0.89 27.15 -6.75
C ILE A 110 0.73 27.66 -8.18
N GLY A 111 -0.08 27.00 -9.01
CA GLY A 111 -0.36 27.41 -10.36
C GLY A 111 -0.97 28.82 -10.42
N ASN A 112 -2.04 29.05 -9.69
CA ASN A 112 -2.74 30.32 -9.64
C ASN A 112 -1.85 31.46 -9.06
N ALA A 113 -1.19 31.18 -7.92
CA ALA A 113 -0.27 32.16 -7.32
C ALA A 113 0.86 32.57 -8.26
N SER A 114 1.40 31.60 -9.00
CA SER A 114 2.45 31.86 -9.97
C SER A 114 1.97 32.74 -11.14
N HIS A 115 0.74 32.54 -11.63
CA HIS A 115 0.14 33.39 -12.65
C HIS A 115 -0.15 34.78 -12.12
N GLU A 116 -0.71 34.90 -10.91
CA GLU A 116 -1.01 36.17 -10.26
C GLU A 116 0.25 36.98 -9.93
N LEU A 117 1.38 36.31 -9.64
CA LEU A 117 2.67 36.98 -9.44
C LEU A 117 3.35 37.44 -10.75
N GLN A 118 3.09 36.75 -11.85
CA GLN A 118 3.74 37.02 -13.13
C GLN A 118 3.43 38.46 -13.64
N THR A 119 2.16 38.87 -13.53
CA THR A 119 1.69 40.18 -14.00
C THR A 119 2.31 41.34 -13.23
N PRO A 120 2.25 41.45 -11.89
CA PRO A 120 2.85 42.59 -11.17
C PRO A 120 4.37 42.62 -11.30
N LEU A 121 5.04 41.46 -11.38
CA LEU A 121 6.48 41.40 -11.61
C LEU A 121 6.85 41.97 -13.00
N ALA A 122 6.09 41.62 -14.05
CA ALA A 122 6.30 42.12 -15.40
C ALA A 122 6.06 43.63 -15.49
N VAL A 123 4.97 44.12 -14.86
CA VAL A 123 4.68 45.57 -14.79
C VAL A 123 5.77 46.33 -14.06
N SER A 124 6.22 45.81 -12.90
CA SER A 124 7.28 46.44 -12.12
C SER A 124 8.60 46.52 -12.89
N LEU A 125 8.94 45.42 -13.60
CA LEU A 125 10.14 45.39 -14.44
C LEU A 125 10.05 46.39 -15.57
N GLY A 126 8.92 46.48 -16.28
CA GLY A 126 8.71 47.45 -17.35
C GLY A 126 8.78 48.89 -16.89
N ARG A 127 8.24 49.18 -15.69
CA ARG A 127 8.37 50.54 -15.11
C ARG A 127 9.80 50.90 -14.79
N LEU A 128 10.59 49.99 -14.27
CA LEU A 128 12.01 50.20 -13.99
C LEU A 128 12.83 50.34 -15.30
N GLU A 129 12.46 49.64 -16.36
CA GLU A 129 13.08 49.83 -17.69
C GLU A 129 12.78 51.19 -18.26
N LEU A 130 11.53 51.65 -18.21
CA LEU A 130 11.16 53.02 -18.63
C LEU A 130 11.86 54.08 -17.80
N LEU A 131 12.01 53.90 -16.50
CA LEU A 131 12.71 54.84 -15.63
C LEU A 131 14.19 54.95 -16.00
N ALA A 132 14.83 53.84 -16.33
CA ALA A 132 16.23 53.80 -16.75
C ALA A 132 16.46 54.52 -18.09
N ASP A 133 15.52 54.37 -19.05
CA ASP A 133 15.65 54.88 -20.42
C ASP A 133 15.20 56.34 -20.59
N SER A 134 14.21 56.78 -19.80
CA SER A 134 13.52 58.08 -20.03
C SER A 134 13.98 59.22 -19.14
N THR A 135 14.93 59.02 -18.20
CA THR A 135 15.33 60.05 -17.24
C THR A 135 16.82 60.42 -17.39
N PRO A 136 17.15 61.45 -18.16
CA PRO A 136 18.54 61.92 -18.28
C PRO A 136 19.09 62.57 -17.00
N ALA A 137 18.29 62.65 -15.92
CA ALA A 137 18.62 63.28 -14.65
C ALA A 137 18.94 62.30 -13.50
N LEU A 138 19.01 60.93 -13.75
CA LEU A 138 19.44 60.06 -12.72
C LEU A 138 20.93 60.16 -12.43
N THR A 139 21.27 60.26 -11.15
CA THR A 139 22.67 60.20 -10.73
C THR A 139 23.19 58.77 -10.94
N GLU A 140 24.51 58.61 -11.08
CA GLU A 140 25.13 57.29 -11.20
C GLU A 140 24.73 56.34 -10.08
N ALA A 141 24.60 56.83 -8.85
CA ALA A 141 24.18 56.04 -7.70
C ALA A 141 22.72 55.57 -7.84
N GLN A 142 21.81 56.40 -8.33
CA GLN A 142 20.41 56.07 -8.57
C GLN A 142 20.26 55.05 -9.71
N LEU A 143 21.01 55.22 -10.80
CA LEU A 143 21.02 54.28 -11.90
C LEU A 143 21.54 52.90 -11.46
N ALA A 144 22.61 52.88 -10.65
CA ALA A 144 23.11 51.61 -10.10
C ALA A 144 22.07 50.89 -9.24
N GLU A 145 21.27 51.62 -8.45
CA GLU A 145 20.19 51.00 -7.62
C GLU A 145 19.02 50.50 -8.47
N VAL A 146 18.65 51.22 -9.52
CA VAL A 146 17.64 50.77 -10.51
C VAL A 146 18.08 49.45 -11.17
N ILE A 147 19.34 49.36 -11.60
CA ILE A 147 19.90 48.15 -12.22
C ILE A 147 19.89 46.95 -11.26
N LYS A 148 20.29 47.15 -10.00
CA LYS A 148 20.23 46.10 -8.97
C LYS A 148 18.80 45.61 -8.73
N THR A 149 17.84 46.53 -8.68
CA THR A 149 16.43 46.21 -8.47
C THR A 149 15.88 45.44 -9.68
N GLN A 150 16.21 45.86 -10.91
CA GLN A 150 15.87 45.09 -12.11
C GLN A 150 16.43 43.67 -12.08
N GLN A 151 17.69 43.49 -11.69
CA GLN A 151 18.33 42.16 -11.60
C GLN A 151 17.60 41.28 -10.59
N THR A 152 17.22 41.85 -9.44
CA THR A 152 16.46 41.13 -8.41
C THR A 152 15.08 40.71 -8.92
N LEU A 153 14.38 41.62 -9.60
CA LEU A 153 13.06 41.34 -10.18
C LEU A 153 13.13 40.26 -11.28
N ARG A 154 14.11 40.35 -12.17
CA ARG A 154 14.37 39.34 -13.20
C ARG A 154 14.65 37.95 -12.59
N ARG A 155 15.35 37.93 -11.44
CA ARG A 155 15.56 36.68 -10.69
C ARG A 155 14.24 36.14 -10.14
N ALA A 156 13.38 36.99 -9.57
CA ALA A 156 12.06 36.57 -9.07
C ALA A 156 11.16 36.06 -10.20
N VAL A 157 11.15 36.70 -11.38
CA VAL A 157 10.44 36.21 -12.57
C VAL A 157 10.92 34.80 -12.99
N ARG A 158 12.24 34.59 -13.00
CA ARG A 158 12.79 33.26 -13.34
C ARG A 158 12.37 32.20 -12.33
N LEU A 159 12.42 32.49 -11.01
CA LEU A 159 11.98 31.57 -9.96
C LEU A 159 10.49 31.23 -10.10
N ASN A 160 9.65 32.23 -10.34
CA ASN A 160 8.23 32.03 -10.54
C ASN A 160 7.93 31.12 -11.76
N ARG A 161 8.64 31.36 -12.89
CA ARG A 161 8.54 30.49 -14.07
C ARG A 161 9.00 29.04 -13.78
N SER A 162 10.05 28.87 -12.97
CA SER A 162 10.53 27.55 -12.57
C SER A 162 9.49 26.80 -11.73
N LEU A 163 8.79 27.49 -10.82
CA LEU A 163 7.69 26.90 -10.03
C LEU A 163 6.54 26.43 -10.93
N LEU A 164 6.11 27.26 -11.89
CA LEU A 164 5.11 26.88 -12.90
C LEU A 164 5.54 25.70 -13.75
N PHE A 165 6.82 25.64 -14.12
CA PHE A 165 7.34 24.53 -14.93
C PHE A 165 7.33 23.21 -14.15
N LEU A 166 7.71 23.22 -12.87
CA LEU A 166 7.63 22.04 -12.00
C LEU A 166 6.20 21.51 -11.88
N THR A 167 5.22 22.39 -11.67
CA THR A 167 3.82 21.97 -11.61
C THR A 167 3.29 21.41 -12.93
N LYS A 168 3.84 21.85 -14.09
CA LYS A 168 3.48 21.33 -15.41
C LYS A 168 4.17 20.00 -15.75
N ILE A 169 5.41 19.79 -15.31
CA ILE A 169 6.13 18.53 -15.51
C ILE A 169 5.42 17.40 -14.77
N ASP A 170 5.05 17.62 -13.51
CA ASP A 170 4.24 16.65 -12.75
C ASP A 170 2.96 16.23 -13.50
N ASN A 171 2.35 17.14 -14.26
CA ASN A 171 1.17 16.85 -15.08
C ASN A 171 1.48 16.07 -16.37
N ARG A 172 2.61 16.26 -17.02
CA ARG A 172 2.94 15.63 -18.30
C ARG A 172 3.53 14.22 -18.17
N GLN A 173 4.25 13.94 -17.11
CA GLN A 173 4.79 12.60 -16.87
C GLN A 173 3.71 11.52 -16.70
N PHE A 174 2.44 11.92 -16.55
CA PHE A 174 1.30 10.98 -16.44
C PHE A 174 0.59 10.71 -17.78
N LEU A 175 0.82 11.53 -18.80
CA LEU A 175 0.20 11.34 -20.11
C LEU A 175 1.01 10.45 -21.06
N ASP A 176 2.33 10.32 -20.82
CA ASP A 176 3.24 9.55 -21.69
C ASP A 176 3.42 8.07 -21.26
N GLN A 177 2.73 7.61 -20.22
CA GLN A 177 2.79 6.20 -19.76
C GLN A 177 1.50 5.40 -20.07
N THR A 178 0.65 5.91 -20.96
CA THR A 178 -0.63 5.24 -21.31
C THR A 178 -0.66 4.76 -22.77
N ASP A 179 0.51 4.45 -23.36
CA ASP A 179 0.62 3.72 -24.62
C ASP A 179 1.24 2.35 -24.44
#